data_c7521c957b50c67795eb38c7cf8645a3
#
_entry.id   c7521c957b50c67795eb38c7cf8645a3
#
_cell.length_a   1.000
_cell.length_b   1.000
_cell.length_c   1.000
_cell.angle_alpha   90.00
_cell.angle_beta   90.00
_cell.angle_gamma   90.00
#
_symmetry.space_group_name_H-M   'P 1'
#
loop_
_entity.id
_entity.type
_entity.pdbx_description
1 polymer ?
#
loop_
_entity_poly.entity_id
_entity_poly.type
_entity_poly.pdbx_seq_one_letter_code
_entity_poly.pdbx_strand_id
1 'polypeptide(L)'
;MLTVMEKVALLQTVEVFRSVPTQSLARVAAIAQEIEYEARQALYNDNEASDSMFVLLQGEVALLRPGQEPKKLGPGQVAGLLAFLAGDSEPESAMATQPVRALRLDQEDFYDAMAEDFNLARGILRAVVKWAAGTQ
;
A
#
# COMPACT_ATOMS: atom_id res chain seq x y z
N MET A 1 -15.45 -10.21 -6.44
CA MET A 1 -15.30 -9.09 -5.48
C MET A 1 -15.03 -9.64 -4.10
N LEU A 2 -14.06 -9.08 -3.41
CA LEU A 2 -13.67 -9.52 -2.07
C LEU A 2 -14.64 -8.98 -1.01
N THR A 3 -14.96 -9.83 -0.04
CA THR A 3 -15.69 -9.40 1.16
C THR A 3 -14.74 -8.66 2.11
N VAL A 4 -15.29 -7.97 3.11
CA VAL A 4 -14.46 -7.34 4.15
C VAL A 4 -13.59 -8.38 4.85
N MET A 5 -14.15 -9.55 5.18
CA MET A 5 -13.38 -10.62 5.85
C MET A 5 -12.24 -11.15 4.99
N GLU A 6 -12.47 -11.29 3.69
CA GLU A 6 -11.42 -11.70 2.77
C GLU A 6 -10.33 -10.65 2.66
N LYS A 7 -10.70 -9.37 2.63
CA LYS A 7 -9.73 -8.26 2.64
C LYS A 7 -8.91 -8.25 3.93
N VAL A 8 -9.54 -8.46 5.08
CA VAL A 8 -8.84 -8.55 6.37
C VAL A 8 -7.80 -9.66 6.32
N ALA A 9 -8.16 -10.84 5.84
CA ALA A 9 -7.23 -11.96 5.74
C ALA A 9 -6.03 -11.64 4.86
N LEU A 10 -6.26 -10.95 3.74
CA LEU A 10 -5.17 -10.52 2.86
C LEU A 10 -4.29 -9.46 3.51
N LEU A 11 -4.90 -8.46 4.15
CA LEU A 11 -4.15 -7.38 4.82
C LEU A 11 -3.28 -7.90 5.96
N GLN A 12 -3.70 -8.96 6.66
CA GLN A 12 -2.91 -9.58 7.72
C GLN A 12 -1.57 -10.13 7.21
N THR A 13 -1.48 -10.45 5.93
CA THR A 13 -0.23 -10.96 5.34
C THR A 13 0.73 -9.86 4.92
N VAL A 14 0.28 -8.62 4.89
CA VAL A 14 1.08 -7.46 4.47
C VAL A 14 1.91 -6.95 5.64
N GLU A 15 3.21 -6.76 5.41
CA GLU A 15 4.15 -6.44 6.47
C GLU A 15 3.76 -5.21 7.29
N VAL A 16 3.34 -4.12 6.64
CA VAL A 16 2.99 -2.88 7.32
C VAL A 16 1.77 -3.04 8.25
N PHE A 17 0.94 -4.05 8.02
CA PHE A 17 -0.28 -4.29 8.81
C PHE A 17 -0.14 -5.41 9.84
N ARG A 18 1.03 -6.04 9.96
CA ARG A 18 1.22 -7.19 10.88
C ARG A 18 1.03 -6.85 12.34
N SER A 19 1.32 -5.61 12.73
CA SER A 19 1.16 -5.15 14.11
C SER A 19 -0.19 -4.50 14.37
N VAL A 20 -1.08 -4.49 13.38
CA VAL A 20 -2.41 -3.89 13.49
C VAL A 20 -3.41 -4.95 13.97
N PRO A 21 -4.19 -4.66 15.04
CA PRO A 21 -5.21 -5.61 15.51
C PRO A 21 -6.26 -5.90 14.43
N THR A 22 -6.83 -7.10 14.48
CA THR A 22 -7.83 -7.54 13.50
C THR A 22 -9.02 -6.58 13.39
N GLN A 23 -9.49 -6.04 14.53
CA GLN A 23 -10.60 -5.09 14.53
C GLN A 23 -10.27 -3.81 13.75
N SER A 24 -9.03 -3.34 13.88
CA SER A 24 -8.56 -2.16 13.16
C SER A 24 -8.37 -2.46 11.67
N LEU A 25 -7.96 -3.68 11.33
CA LEU A 25 -7.87 -4.12 9.93
C LEU A 25 -9.22 -4.13 9.24
N ALA A 26 -10.30 -4.39 9.97
CA ALA A 26 -11.64 -4.33 9.42
C ALA A 26 -11.99 -2.91 8.93
N ARG A 27 -11.51 -1.87 9.63
CA ARG A 27 -11.67 -0.48 9.18
C ARG A 27 -10.89 -0.22 7.89
N VAL A 28 -9.67 -0.72 7.81
CA VAL A 28 -8.84 -0.59 6.60
C VAL A 28 -9.52 -1.33 5.43
N ALA A 29 -10.02 -2.52 5.67
CA ALA A 29 -10.74 -3.30 4.67
C ALA A 29 -11.97 -2.57 4.13
N ALA A 30 -12.67 -1.86 5.00
CA ALA A 30 -13.89 -1.14 4.63
C ALA A 30 -13.62 0.01 3.65
N ILE A 31 -12.44 0.64 3.73
CA ILE A 31 -12.06 1.74 2.84
C ILE A 31 -11.23 1.28 1.64
N ALA A 32 -10.79 0.02 1.63
CA ALA A 32 -9.97 -0.53 0.55
C ALA A 32 -10.85 -0.84 -0.67
N GLN A 33 -10.43 -0.34 -1.82
CA GLN A 33 -11.13 -0.53 -3.10
C GLN A 33 -10.36 -1.49 -3.98
N GLU A 34 -11.05 -2.48 -4.56
CA GLU A 34 -10.44 -3.32 -5.57
C GLU A 34 -10.28 -2.52 -6.85
N ILE A 35 -9.11 -2.60 -7.44
CA ILE A 35 -8.79 -1.92 -8.69
C ILE A 35 -7.95 -2.84 -9.57
N GLU A 36 -8.13 -2.72 -10.88
CA GLU A 36 -7.39 -3.50 -11.86
C GLU A 36 -6.63 -2.59 -12.80
N TYR A 37 -5.44 -3.05 -13.20
CA TYR A 37 -4.61 -2.38 -14.17
C TYR A 37 -4.22 -3.35 -15.27
N GLU A 38 -4.21 -2.86 -16.50
CA GLU A 38 -3.68 -3.61 -17.63
C GLU A 38 -2.16 -3.54 -17.64
N ALA A 39 -1.52 -4.48 -18.31
CA ALA A 39 -0.08 -4.44 -18.52
C ALA A 39 0.32 -3.11 -19.14
N ARG A 40 1.40 -2.52 -18.67
CA ARG A 40 1.96 -1.23 -19.08
C ARG A 40 1.19 -0.01 -18.62
N GLN A 41 0.13 -0.19 -17.85
CA GLN A 41 -0.59 0.92 -17.26
C GLN A 41 0.13 1.37 -15.98
N ALA A 42 0.26 2.70 -15.80
CA ALA A 42 0.88 3.26 -14.61
C ALA A 42 -0.12 3.29 -13.45
N LEU A 43 0.35 2.90 -12.26
CA LEU A 43 -0.40 3.11 -11.02
C LEU A 43 -0.24 4.57 -10.59
N TYR A 44 0.97 5.09 -10.70
CA TYR A 44 1.29 6.51 -10.48
C TYR A 44 2.62 6.84 -11.17
N ASN A 45 2.87 8.12 -11.35
CA ASN A 45 4.11 8.61 -11.93
C ASN A 45 4.94 9.35 -10.89
N ASP A 46 6.25 9.39 -11.10
CA ASP A 46 7.15 10.14 -10.23
C ASP A 46 6.78 11.63 -10.21
N ASN A 47 7.04 12.28 -9.09
CA ASN A 47 6.72 13.69 -8.82
C ASN A 47 5.23 14.01 -8.72
N GLU A 48 4.33 13.03 -8.90
CA GLU A 48 2.92 13.23 -8.59
C GLU A 48 2.72 13.22 -7.07
N ALA A 49 1.78 14.02 -6.60
CA ALA A 49 1.38 13.98 -5.20
C ALA A 49 0.84 12.58 -4.88
N SER A 50 1.31 11.98 -3.78
CA SER A 50 0.81 10.68 -3.35
C SER A 50 -0.58 10.85 -2.72
N ASP A 51 -1.59 10.26 -3.33
CA ASP A 51 -2.95 10.25 -2.79
C ASP A 51 -3.47 8.85 -2.46
N SER A 52 -2.71 7.83 -2.80
CA SER A 52 -3.12 6.43 -2.61
C SER A 52 -1.92 5.54 -2.43
N MET A 53 -2.13 4.41 -1.74
CA MET A 53 -1.19 3.29 -1.79
C MET A 53 -1.92 2.05 -2.30
N PHE A 54 -1.15 1.11 -2.80
CA PHE A 54 -1.69 -0.08 -3.49
C PHE A 54 -1.11 -1.33 -2.87
N VAL A 55 -1.98 -2.18 -2.36
CA VAL A 55 -1.62 -3.52 -1.87
C VAL A 55 -1.83 -4.48 -3.02
N LEU A 56 -0.76 -5.10 -3.51
CA LEU A 56 -0.84 -5.97 -4.68
C LEU A 56 -1.46 -7.32 -4.31
N LEU A 57 -2.46 -7.74 -5.07
CA LEU A 57 -3.12 -9.04 -4.91
C LEU A 57 -2.69 -10.04 -5.96
N GLN A 58 -2.52 -9.59 -7.20
CA GLN A 58 -2.10 -10.40 -8.34
C GLN A 58 -1.29 -9.55 -9.29
N GLY A 59 -0.38 -10.19 -10.02
CA GLY A 59 0.42 -9.52 -11.04
C GLY A 59 1.73 -8.97 -10.51
N GLU A 60 2.37 -8.16 -11.32
CA GLU A 60 3.68 -7.60 -11.02
C GLU A 60 3.72 -6.12 -11.38
N VAL A 61 4.33 -5.33 -10.51
CA VAL A 61 4.56 -3.89 -10.72
C VAL A 61 6.05 -3.64 -10.69
N ALA A 62 6.54 -2.82 -11.62
CA ALA A 62 7.90 -2.33 -11.63
C ALA A 62 7.94 -0.90 -11.07
N LEU A 63 8.81 -0.68 -10.10
CA LEU A 63 9.11 0.67 -9.60
C LEU A 63 10.28 1.22 -10.41
N LEU A 64 10.07 2.36 -11.06
CA LEU A 64 11.00 2.94 -12.01
C LEU A 64 11.53 4.27 -11.49
N ARG A 65 12.84 4.32 -11.26
CA ARG A 65 13.54 5.54 -10.85
C ARG A 65 14.66 5.83 -11.84
N PRO A 66 14.77 7.07 -12.33
CA PRO A 66 15.83 7.42 -13.31
C PRO A 66 17.20 6.99 -12.83
N GLY A 67 17.97 6.35 -13.72
CA GLY A 67 19.33 5.92 -13.45
C GLY A 67 19.48 4.69 -12.56
N GLN A 68 18.38 4.04 -12.21
CA GLN A 68 18.40 2.83 -11.38
C GLN A 68 17.68 1.68 -12.09
N GLU A 69 18.06 0.46 -11.73
CA GLU A 69 17.37 -0.71 -12.24
C GLU A 69 15.95 -0.78 -11.65
N PRO A 70 14.96 -1.23 -12.44
CA PRO A 70 13.61 -1.39 -11.95
C PRO A 70 13.57 -2.38 -10.77
N LYS A 71 12.81 -2.01 -9.74
CA LYS A 71 12.52 -2.89 -8.61
C LYS A 71 11.14 -3.49 -8.82
N LYS A 72 11.02 -4.80 -8.71
CA LYS A 72 9.76 -5.50 -8.93
C LYS A 72 9.03 -5.76 -7.63
N LEU A 73 7.73 -5.56 -7.65
CA LEU A 73 6.81 -5.87 -6.55
C LEU A 73 5.80 -6.91 -7.03
N GLY A 74 5.47 -7.83 -6.15
CA GLY A 74 4.47 -8.86 -6.40
C GLY A 74 3.39 -8.91 -5.33
N PRO A 75 2.55 -9.95 -5.34
CA PRO A 75 1.45 -10.09 -4.38
C PRO A 75 1.91 -10.00 -2.93
N GLY A 76 1.14 -9.29 -2.11
CA GLY A 76 1.43 -9.07 -0.69
C GLY A 76 2.33 -7.87 -0.43
N GLN A 77 2.88 -7.25 -1.46
CA GLN A 77 3.72 -6.07 -1.32
C GLN A 77 2.92 -4.79 -1.60
N VAL A 78 3.44 -3.66 -1.13
CA VAL A 78 2.74 -2.38 -1.20
C VAL A 78 3.54 -1.41 -2.07
N ALA A 79 2.85 -0.77 -3.01
CA ALA A 79 3.42 0.31 -3.81
C ALA A 79 2.96 1.66 -3.25
N GLY A 80 3.88 2.61 -3.12
CA GLY A 80 3.57 3.98 -2.74
C GLY A 80 3.47 4.23 -1.24
N LEU A 81 3.87 3.30 -0.39
CA LEU A 81 3.69 3.40 1.04
C LEU A 81 4.38 4.60 1.69
N LEU A 82 5.66 4.82 1.37
CA LEU A 82 6.45 5.85 2.07
C LEU A 82 5.96 7.26 1.75
N ALA A 83 5.73 7.56 0.48
CA ALA A 83 5.21 8.86 0.06
C ALA A 83 3.80 9.09 0.64
N PHE A 84 2.99 8.03 0.65
CA PHE A 84 1.64 8.05 1.23
C PHE A 84 1.67 8.43 2.72
N LEU A 85 2.53 7.78 3.51
CA LEU A 85 2.64 8.06 4.95
C LEU A 85 3.30 9.42 5.24
N ALA A 86 4.27 9.82 4.42
CA ALA A 86 4.97 11.09 4.60
C ALA A 86 4.19 12.29 4.08
N GLY A 87 3.19 12.06 3.21
CA GLY A 87 2.47 13.16 2.57
C GLY A 87 3.26 13.87 1.50
N ASP A 88 4.25 13.17 0.91
CA ASP A 88 5.14 13.70 -0.11
C ASP A 88 4.72 13.26 -1.51
N SER A 89 5.44 13.78 -2.52
CA SER A 89 5.33 13.29 -3.89
C SER A 89 6.02 11.95 -4.04
N GLU A 90 5.58 11.16 -5.03
CA GLU A 90 6.19 9.87 -5.32
C GLU A 90 7.59 10.06 -5.88
N PRO A 91 8.62 9.40 -5.29
CA PRO A 91 9.99 9.51 -5.78
C PRO A 91 10.26 8.68 -7.05
N GLU A 92 9.33 7.79 -7.39
CA GLU A 92 9.47 6.88 -8.53
C GLU A 92 8.11 6.59 -9.13
N SER A 93 8.11 6.13 -10.38
CA SER A 93 6.89 5.67 -11.05
C SER A 93 6.62 4.21 -10.70
N ALA A 94 5.35 3.82 -10.72
CA ALA A 94 4.95 2.42 -10.59
C ALA A 94 4.11 2.03 -11.79
N MET A 95 4.54 0.98 -12.50
CA MET A 95 3.89 0.54 -13.73
C MET A 95 3.64 -0.96 -13.69
N ALA A 96 2.43 -1.36 -14.07
CA ALA A 96 2.09 -2.78 -14.19
C ALA A 96 2.89 -3.39 -15.34
N THR A 97 3.60 -4.49 -15.08
CA THR A 97 4.32 -5.24 -16.12
C THR A 97 3.49 -6.39 -16.67
N GLN A 98 2.42 -6.72 -15.99
CA GLN A 98 1.41 -7.71 -16.38
C GLN A 98 0.08 -7.22 -15.79
N PRO A 99 -1.05 -7.83 -16.14
CA PRO A 99 -2.32 -7.44 -15.52
C PRO A 99 -2.24 -7.52 -14.00
N VAL A 100 -2.67 -6.48 -13.32
CA VAL A 100 -2.57 -6.33 -11.87
C VAL A 100 -3.95 -6.19 -11.24
N ARG A 101 -4.16 -6.89 -10.12
CA ARG A 101 -5.26 -6.62 -9.20
C ARG A 101 -4.66 -6.12 -7.90
N ALA A 102 -5.23 -5.06 -7.37
CA ALA A 102 -4.74 -4.44 -6.14
C ALA A 102 -5.88 -3.93 -5.28
N LEU A 103 -5.59 -3.73 -3.99
CA LEU A 103 -6.43 -2.93 -3.10
C LEU A 103 -5.84 -1.54 -3.04
N ARG A 104 -6.63 -0.55 -3.40
CA ARG A 104 -6.26 0.85 -3.31
C ARG A 104 -6.77 1.42 -2.00
N LEU A 105 -5.89 2.09 -1.28
CA LEU A 105 -6.23 2.82 -0.06
C LEU A 105 -6.02 4.30 -0.32
N ASP A 106 -7.10 5.08 -0.19
CA ASP A 106 -7.08 6.52 -0.33
C ASP A 106 -6.44 7.14 0.91
N GLN A 107 -5.56 8.12 0.71
CA GLN A 107 -4.79 8.75 1.80
C GLN A 107 -5.70 9.43 2.82
N GLU A 108 -6.68 10.20 2.35
CA GLU A 108 -7.57 10.93 3.24
C GLU A 108 -8.40 9.98 4.09
N ASP A 109 -8.97 8.95 3.47
CA ASP A 109 -9.76 7.94 4.18
C ASP A 109 -8.90 7.19 5.20
N PHE A 110 -7.66 6.89 4.85
CA PHE A 110 -6.75 6.18 5.74
C PHE A 110 -6.35 7.06 6.93
N TYR A 111 -6.06 8.32 6.69
CA TYR A 111 -5.75 9.27 7.76
C TYR A 111 -6.94 9.46 8.70
N ASP A 112 -8.16 9.53 8.18
CA ASP A 112 -9.37 9.61 8.99
C ASP A 112 -9.51 8.34 9.85
N ALA A 113 -9.26 7.18 9.28
CA ALA A 113 -9.31 5.93 10.01
C ALA A 113 -8.27 5.89 11.15
N MET A 114 -7.06 6.37 10.90
CA MET A 114 -6.03 6.46 11.93
C MET A 114 -6.39 7.45 13.03
N ALA A 115 -7.01 8.57 12.67
CA ALA A 115 -7.44 9.57 13.63
C ALA A 115 -8.54 9.03 14.56
N GLU A 116 -9.40 8.17 14.05
CA GLU A 116 -10.50 7.58 14.81
C GLU A 116 -10.10 6.31 15.58
N ASP A 117 -9.02 5.67 15.18
CA ASP A 117 -8.56 4.40 15.74
C ASP A 117 -7.06 4.46 16.03
N PHE A 118 -6.73 4.78 17.27
CA PHE A 118 -5.33 4.88 17.70
C PHE A 118 -4.58 3.55 17.53
N ASN A 119 -5.26 2.42 17.70
CA ASN A 119 -4.60 1.11 17.56
C ASN A 119 -4.14 0.88 16.12
N LEU A 120 -4.87 1.40 15.13
CA LEU A 120 -4.44 1.37 13.74
C LEU A 120 -3.16 2.20 13.57
N ALA A 121 -3.18 3.46 14.02
CA ALA A 121 -2.02 4.35 13.91
C ALA A 121 -0.81 3.77 14.63
N ARG A 122 -1.00 3.22 15.83
CA ARG A 122 0.06 2.59 16.62
C ARG A 122 0.67 1.39 15.91
N GLY A 123 -0.17 0.56 15.31
CA GLY A 123 0.31 -0.60 14.55
C GLY A 123 1.16 -0.21 13.36
N ILE A 124 0.76 0.84 12.64
CA ILE A 124 1.53 1.38 11.52
C ILE A 124 2.86 1.94 12.02
N LEU A 125 2.84 2.72 13.10
CA LEU A 125 4.08 3.26 13.69
C LEU A 125 5.05 2.14 14.08
N ARG A 126 4.56 1.07 14.68
CA ARG A 126 5.40 -0.08 15.04
C ARG A 126 6.07 -0.70 13.82
N ALA A 127 5.32 -0.88 12.74
CA ALA A 127 5.86 -1.44 11.51
C ALA A 127 6.95 -0.55 10.93
N VAL A 128 6.72 0.76 10.88
CA VAL A 128 7.71 1.72 10.36
C VAL A 128 8.97 1.76 11.20
N VAL A 129 8.82 1.76 12.54
CA VAL A 129 9.97 1.75 13.46
C VAL A 129 10.79 0.48 13.30
N LYS A 130 10.17 -0.68 13.24
CA LYS A 130 10.86 -1.95 13.02
C LYS A 130 11.61 -1.98 11.70
N TRP A 131 10.99 -1.43 10.68
CA TRP A 131 11.58 -1.37 9.36
C TRP A 131 12.83 -0.46 9.36
N ALA A 132 12.71 0.74 9.95
CA ALA A 132 13.85 1.65 10.08
C ALA A 132 14.98 1.03 10.89
N ALA A 133 14.66 0.34 11.99
CA ALA A 133 15.67 -0.35 12.80
C ALA A 133 16.35 -1.49 12.03
N GLY A 134 15.59 -2.21 11.21
CA GLY A 134 16.12 -3.31 10.39
C GLY A 134 17.04 -2.87 9.27
N THR A 135 17.02 -1.59 8.89
CA THR A 135 17.86 -1.06 7.82
C THR A 135 19.18 -0.43 8.32
N GLN A 136 19.38 -0.41 9.62
CA GLN A 136 20.58 0.18 10.22
C GLN A 136 21.72 -0.82 10.37
#